data_81fc0b85e7f356496cbb814d2bdde751
#
_entry.id   81fc0b85e7f356496cbb814d2bdde751
#
_cell.length_a   1.000
_cell.length_b   1.000
_cell.length_c   1.000
_cell.angle_alpha   90.00
_cell.angle_beta   90.00
_cell.angle_gamma   90.00
#
_symmetry.space_group_name_H-M   'P 1'
#
loop_
_entity.id
_entity.type
_entity.pdbx_description
1 polymer ?
#
loop_
_entity_poly.entity_id
_entity_poly.type
_entity_poly.pdbx_seq_one_letter_code
_entity_poly.pdbx_strand_id
1 'polypeptide(L)'
;NEPYRKTKLSGATEFPEEVRNYMEVIHYTDRCIGAFVDSLRSNGLYDNTVIAIASDHNQLLSPCGVPGYNDTEAAFIVANAGVKYTHTSVMGQIDIYPTLLDVMNCNDYAWKGLGYSILRTPVGSAAGWNGTVYGNEGDSLASRQIEAWDISEKIITKGYFSLK
;
A
#
# COMPACT_ATOMS: atom_id res chain seq x y z
N ASN A 1 6.76 17.22 14.15
CA ASN A 1 6.58 17.44 12.71
C ASN A 1 7.47 18.58 12.16
N GLU A 2 8.45 19.08 12.91
CA GLU A 2 9.31 20.21 12.53
C GLU A 2 10.19 19.96 11.28
N PRO A 3 10.83 18.80 11.06
CA PRO A 3 11.67 18.64 9.86
C PRO A 3 10.90 18.72 8.54
N TYR A 4 9.58 18.51 8.56
CA TYR A 4 8.72 18.45 7.37
C TYR A 4 8.16 19.81 6.96
N ARG A 5 8.06 20.77 7.88
CA ARG A 5 7.50 22.12 7.65
C ARG A 5 8.38 23.07 6.81
N LYS A 6 9.58 22.64 6.42
CA LYS A 6 10.50 23.47 5.63
C LYS A 6 10.15 23.55 4.15
N THR A 7 9.19 22.77 3.68
CA THR A 7 8.79 22.72 2.27
C THR A 7 7.40 23.32 2.12
N LYS A 8 7.32 24.63 1.97
CA LYS A 8 6.04 25.30 1.74
C LYS A 8 5.55 25.01 0.33
N LEU A 9 4.35 24.44 0.20
CA LEU A 9 3.65 24.36 -1.06
C LEU A 9 3.08 25.74 -1.42
N SER A 10 3.52 26.28 -2.54
CA SER A 10 2.92 27.50 -3.10
C SER A 10 1.54 27.15 -3.70
N GLY A 11 0.51 27.94 -3.40
CA GLY A 11 -0.82 27.81 -4.02
C GLY A 11 -1.82 26.92 -3.27
N ALA A 12 -1.49 26.38 -2.11
CA ALA A 12 -2.42 25.56 -1.31
C ALA A 12 -3.20 26.36 -0.24
N THR A 13 -3.28 27.69 -0.38
CA THR A 13 -3.89 28.58 0.62
C THR A 13 -5.41 28.45 0.74
N GLU A 14 -6.06 27.83 -0.23
CA GLU A 14 -7.49 27.54 -0.25
C GLU A 14 -7.92 26.36 0.64
N PHE A 15 -6.96 25.51 1.03
CA PHE A 15 -7.25 24.35 1.87
C PHE A 15 -7.11 24.67 3.36
N PRO A 16 -7.86 23.97 4.24
CA PRO A 16 -7.66 24.02 5.69
C PRO A 16 -6.21 23.76 6.08
N GLU A 17 -5.79 24.33 7.20
CA GLU A 17 -4.40 24.21 7.67
C GLU A 17 -3.95 22.74 7.83
N GLU A 18 -4.83 21.90 8.36
CA GLU A 18 -4.55 20.48 8.56
C GLU A 18 -4.25 19.77 7.22
N VAL A 19 -5.04 20.05 6.19
CA VAL A 19 -4.83 19.52 4.83
C VAL A 19 -3.51 20.00 4.25
N ARG A 20 -3.21 21.30 4.39
CA ARG A 20 -1.92 21.85 3.92
C ARG A 20 -0.73 21.20 4.60
N ASN A 21 -0.79 21.02 5.91
CA ASN A 21 0.26 20.35 6.67
C ASN A 21 0.46 18.91 6.18
N TYR A 22 -0.62 18.21 5.89
CA TYR A 22 -0.56 16.86 5.33
C TYR A 22 0.07 16.85 3.92
N MET A 23 -0.35 17.76 3.05
CA MET A 23 0.22 17.89 1.70
C MET A 23 1.73 18.21 1.75
N GLU A 24 2.19 19.02 2.71
CA GLU A 24 3.61 19.31 2.92
C GLU A 24 4.39 18.05 3.33
N VAL A 25 3.81 17.20 4.16
CA VAL A 25 4.43 15.92 4.56
C VAL A 25 4.53 14.97 3.36
N ILE A 26 3.47 14.85 2.57
CA ILE A 26 3.48 14.04 1.33
C ILE A 26 4.53 14.56 0.35
N HIS A 27 4.58 15.87 0.12
CA HIS A 27 5.58 16.47 -0.75
C HIS A 27 7.03 16.23 -0.27
N TYR A 28 7.25 16.29 1.04
CA TYR A 28 8.57 15.93 1.61
C TYR A 28 8.91 14.46 1.35
N THR A 29 7.94 13.56 1.58
CA THR A 29 8.12 12.11 1.33
C THR A 29 8.44 11.85 -0.14
N ASP A 30 7.71 12.46 -1.06
CA ASP A 30 7.96 12.36 -2.51
C ASP A 30 9.39 12.80 -2.87
N ARG A 31 9.85 13.91 -2.32
CA ARG A 31 11.25 14.35 -2.51
C ARG A 31 12.28 13.35 -1.97
N CYS A 32 12.00 12.73 -0.83
CA CYS A 32 12.88 11.70 -0.28
C CYS A 32 12.94 10.46 -1.17
N ILE A 33 11.79 10.05 -1.71
CA ILE A 33 11.71 8.96 -2.69
C ILE A 33 12.49 9.32 -3.95
N GLY A 34 12.32 10.54 -4.48
CA GLY A 34 13.08 11.04 -5.63
C GLY A 34 14.59 10.99 -5.40
N ALA A 35 15.07 11.52 -4.26
CA ALA A 35 16.48 11.48 -3.89
C ALA A 35 17.02 10.04 -3.75
N PHE A 36 16.22 9.12 -3.22
CA PHE A 36 16.58 7.70 -3.16
C PHE A 36 16.74 7.10 -4.56
N VAL A 37 15.79 7.35 -5.46
CA VAL A 37 15.85 6.89 -6.85
C VAL A 37 17.07 7.46 -7.58
N ASP A 38 17.39 8.74 -7.39
CA ASP A 38 18.57 9.38 -7.98
C ASP A 38 19.86 8.79 -7.42
N SER A 39 19.88 8.41 -6.14
CA SER A 39 21.00 7.68 -5.54
C SER A 39 21.19 6.30 -6.18
N LEU A 40 20.13 5.56 -6.43
CA LEU A 40 20.22 4.28 -7.15
C LEU A 40 20.79 4.46 -8.55
N ARG A 41 20.36 5.49 -9.29
CA ARG A 41 20.86 5.81 -10.63
C ARG A 41 22.35 6.16 -10.62
N SER A 42 22.74 7.05 -9.70
CA SER A 42 24.15 7.50 -9.61
C SER A 42 25.11 6.39 -9.18
N ASN A 43 24.62 5.37 -8.50
CA ASN A 43 25.42 4.20 -8.11
C ASN A 43 25.29 3.01 -9.09
N GLY A 44 24.59 3.16 -10.21
CA GLY A 44 24.42 2.10 -11.22
C GLY A 44 23.56 0.92 -10.75
N LEU A 45 22.73 1.13 -9.73
CA LEU A 45 21.89 0.08 -9.14
C LEU A 45 20.46 0.10 -9.71
N TYR A 46 20.04 1.22 -10.30
CA TYR A 46 18.64 1.43 -10.70
C TYR A 46 18.14 0.36 -11.66
N ASP A 47 18.90 0.01 -12.70
CA ASP A 47 18.45 -0.90 -13.75
C ASP A 47 18.22 -2.35 -13.26
N ASN A 48 18.80 -2.70 -12.10
CA ASN A 48 18.63 -4.01 -11.46
C ASN A 48 17.75 -3.95 -10.20
N THR A 49 16.99 -2.86 -10.00
CA THR A 49 16.20 -2.65 -8.80
C THR A 49 14.74 -2.39 -9.13
N VAL A 50 13.84 -3.26 -8.69
CA VAL A 50 12.40 -2.97 -8.64
C VAL A 50 12.11 -2.18 -7.38
N ILE A 51 11.40 -1.08 -7.51
CA ILE A 51 11.05 -0.20 -6.39
C ILE A 51 9.56 -0.32 -6.13
N ALA A 52 9.19 -0.82 -4.96
CA ALA A 52 7.81 -0.87 -4.50
C ALA A 52 7.57 0.19 -3.42
N ILE A 53 6.54 1.01 -3.62
CA ILE A 53 6.11 2.05 -2.70
C ILE A 53 4.69 1.71 -2.29
N ALA A 54 4.48 1.47 -1.00
CA ALA A 54 3.17 1.16 -0.46
C ALA A 54 2.89 2.00 0.79
N SER A 55 1.64 2.43 0.94
CA SER A 55 1.19 2.98 2.22
C SER A 55 0.96 1.83 3.20
N ASP A 56 1.28 2.06 4.48
CA ASP A 56 1.00 1.15 5.58
C ASP A 56 -0.50 1.13 5.94
N HIS A 57 -1.18 2.26 5.72
CA HIS A 57 -2.62 2.41 5.90
C HIS A 57 -3.16 3.55 5.01
N ASN A 58 -4.47 3.68 4.97
CA ASN A 58 -5.18 4.80 4.36
C ASN A 58 -4.94 6.10 5.13
N GLN A 59 -5.33 7.19 4.51
CA GLN A 59 -5.27 8.53 5.09
C GLN A 59 -6.28 8.65 6.27
N LEU A 60 -5.83 9.16 7.43
CA LEU A 60 -6.61 9.27 8.66
C LEU A 60 -7.22 10.68 8.92
N LEU A 61 -7.01 11.64 8.02
CA LEU A 61 -7.64 12.95 8.16
C LEU A 61 -9.16 12.83 7.93
N SER A 62 -9.92 13.56 8.74
CA SER A 62 -11.36 13.72 8.48
C SER A 62 -11.61 14.30 7.11
N PRO A 63 -12.74 13.96 6.44
CA PRO A 63 -13.09 14.56 5.16
C PRO A 63 -13.12 16.09 5.29
N CYS A 64 -12.13 16.75 4.70
CA CYS A 64 -11.95 18.19 4.83
C CYS A 64 -12.57 18.96 3.65
N GLY A 65 -13.60 18.38 3.01
CA GLY A 65 -14.22 18.97 1.81
C GLY A 65 -13.31 18.95 0.56
N VAL A 66 -12.26 18.09 0.57
CA VAL A 66 -11.40 17.91 -0.59
C VAL A 66 -12.11 17.04 -1.62
N PRO A 67 -12.36 17.52 -2.84
CA PRO A 67 -12.98 16.72 -3.88
C PRO A 67 -12.18 15.45 -4.18
N GLY A 68 -12.84 14.30 -4.26
CA GLY A 68 -12.20 13.01 -4.54
C GLY A 68 -11.46 12.39 -3.36
N TYR A 69 -11.59 12.95 -2.15
CA TYR A 69 -11.06 12.31 -0.95
C TYR A 69 -11.72 10.95 -0.73
N ASN A 70 -10.88 9.93 -0.58
CA ASN A 70 -11.30 8.57 -0.27
C ASN A 70 -10.47 8.06 0.92
N ASP A 71 -11.12 7.73 2.02
CA ASP A 71 -10.50 7.25 3.26
C ASP A 71 -10.31 5.73 3.31
N THR A 72 -10.65 5.02 2.25
CA THR A 72 -10.53 3.56 2.17
C THR A 72 -9.35 3.10 1.33
N GLU A 73 -8.73 3.98 0.57
CA GLU A 73 -7.66 3.63 -0.36
C GLU A 73 -6.28 3.92 0.20
N ALA A 74 -5.35 3.01 -0.06
CA ALA A 74 -3.93 3.14 0.22
C ALA A 74 -3.13 3.06 -1.09
N ALA A 75 -2.08 3.86 -1.22
CA ALA A 75 -1.28 3.88 -2.43
C ALA A 75 -0.40 2.62 -2.55
N PHE A 76 -0.35 2.05 -3.75
CA PHE A 76 0.63 1.04 -4.12
C PHE A 76 1.16 1.32 -5.53
N ILE A 77 2.46 1.54 -5.63
CA ILE A 77 3.15 1.88 -6.87
C ILE A 77 4.37 0.97 -7.01
N VAL A 78 4.56 0.41 -8.20
CA VAL A 78 5.79 -0.33 -8.52
C VAL A 78 6.48 0.37 -9.69
N ALA A 79 7.71 0.79 -9.47
CA ALA A 79 8.55 1.42 -10.48
C ALA A 79 9.65 0.47 -10.94
N ASN A 80 10.08 0.65 -12.20
CA ASN A 80 11.12 -0.15 -12.84
C ASN A 80 10.82 -1.66 -12.90
N ALA A 81 9.53 -2.00 -13.08
CA ALA A 81 9.05 -3.39 -13.11
C ALA A 81 9.19 -4.05 -14.51
N GLY A 82 9.67 -3.33 -15.52
CA GLY A 82 9.73 -3.82 -16.91
C GLY A 82 8.36 -3.92 -17.60
N VAL A 83 7.27 -3.64 -16.88
CA VAL A 83 5.90 -3.65 -17.40
C VAL A 83 5.21 -2.32 -17.09
N LYS A 84 4.27 -1.92 -17.94
CA LYS A 84 3.43 -0.76 -17.75
C LYS A 84 1.99 -1.23 -17.54
N TYR A 85 1.50 -1.10 -16.32
CA TYR A 85 0.19 -1.61 -15.93
C TYR A 85 -0.48 -0.69 -14.93
N THR A 86 -1.78 -0.47 -15.08
CA THR A 86 -2.62 0.21 -14.10
C THR A 86 -3.72 -0.75 -13.66
N HIS A 87 -3.73 -1.09 -12.38
CA HIS A 87 -4.77 -1.91 -11.79
C HIS A 87 -5.96 -1.03 -11.43
N THR A 88 -7.17 -1.42 -11.85
CA THR A 88 -8.40 -0.65 -11.64
C THR A 88 -9.44 -1.36 -10.79
N SER A 89 -9.18 -2.63 -10.43
CA SER A 89 -10.05 -3.40 -9.55
C SER A 89 -9.60 -3.26 -8.09
N VAL A 90 -10.46 -3.67 -7.18
CA VAL A 90 -10.13 -3.71 -5.75
C VAL A 90 -9.01 -4.72 -5.50
N MET A 91 -8.02 -4.32 -4.71
CA MET A 91 -6.98 -5.20 -4.17
C MET A 91 -6.73 -4.89 -2.70
N GLY A 92 -6.26 -5.86 -1.94
CA GLY A 92 -5.83 -5.69 -0.56
C GLY A 92 -4.31 -5.63 -0.42
N GLN A 93 -3.81 -5.19 0.72
CA GLN A 93 -2.37 -5.20 1.02
C GLN A 93 -1.77 -6.63 0.97
N ILE A 94 -2.58 -7.66 1.23
CA ILE A 94 -2.16 -9.06 1.12
C ILE A 94 -1.75 -9.47 -0.30
N ASP A 95 -2.21 -8.74 -1.32
CA ASP A 95 -1.92 -8.99 -2.73
C ASP A 95 -0.57 -8.38 -3.18
N ILE A 96 -0.01 -7.51 -2.37
CA ILE A 96 1.27 -6.83 -2.69
C ILE A 96 2.39 -7.84 -2.85
N TYR A 97 2.58 -8.72 -1.87
CA TYR A 97 3.71 -9.64 -1.88
C TYR A 97 3.68 -10.64 -3.05
N PRO A 98 2.58 -11.37 -3.31
CA PRO A 98 2.51 -12.27 -4.47
C PRO A 98 2.63 -11.51 -5.81
N THR A 99 2.16 -10.26 -5.88
CA THR A 99 2.37 -9.40 -7.06
C THR A 99 3.84 -9.07 -7.27
N LEU A 100 4.57 -8.74 -6.21
CA LEU A 100 6.01 -8.47 -6.29
C LEU A 100 6.82 -9.71 -6.69
N LEU A 101 6.42 -10.90 -6.24
CA LEU A 101 7.06 -12.15 -6.70
C LEU A 101 6.94 -12.31 -8.22
N ASP A 102 5.77 -12.00 -8.78
CA ASP A 102 5.57 -12.05 -10.22
C ASP A 102 6.34 -10.97 -10.97
N VAL A 103 6.34 -9.75 -10.46
CA VAL A 103 7.12 -8.63 -11.04
C VAL A 103 8.61 -8.98 -11.10
N MET A 104 9.13 -9.64 -10.08
CA MET A 104 10.52 -10.08 -9.99
C MET A 104 10.80 -11.40 -10.70
N ASN A 105 9.79 -11.99 -11.37
CA ASN A 105 9.87 -13.30 -12.03
C ASN A 105 10.30 -14.44 -11.10
N CYS A 106 9.90 -14.39 -9.83
CA CYS A 106 10.14 -15.43 -8.84
C CYS A 106 9.07 -16.54 -8.92
N ASN A 107 8.89 -17.13 -10.13
CA ASN A 107 7.81 -18.08 -10.42
C ASN A 107 7.96 -19.43 -9.74
N ASP A 108 9.18 -19.78 -9.30
CA ASP A 108 9.46 -21.03 -8.60
C ASP A 108 9.06 -20.97 -7.13
N TYR A 109 8.71 -19.81 -6.61
CA TYR A 109 8.27 -19.63 -5.25
C TYR A 109 6.81 -20.04 -5.08
N ALA A 110 6.57 -21.11 -4.31
CA ALA A 110 5.23 -21.56 -3.98
C ALA A 110 4.60 -20.64 -2.92
N TRP A 111 3.84 -19.63 -3.34
CA TRP A 111 3.12 -18.73 -2.44
C TRP A 111 2.07 -19.50 -1.62
N LYS A 112 2.13 -19.39 -0.30
CA LYS A 112 1.22 -20.05 0.64
C LYS A 112 0.35 -19.07 1.44
N GLY A 113 0.44 -17.78 1.16
CA GLY A 113 -0.40 -16.75 1.77
C GLY A 113 -1.79 -16.68 1.17
N LEU A 114 -2.59 -15.73 1.65
CA LEU A 114 -3.97 -15.54 1.22
C LEU A 114 -4.12 -14.69 -0.04
N GLY A 115 -3.17 -13.79 -0.31
CA GLY A 115 -3.25 -12.86 -1.43
C GLY A 115 -3.00 -13.51 -2.80
N TYR A 116 -3.37 -12.79 -3.85
CA TYR A 116 -3.15 -13.16 -5.24
C TYR A 116 -2.29 -12.12 -5.94
N SER A 117 -1.52 -12.56 -6.93
CA SER A 117 -0.89 -11.61 -7.84
C SER A 117 -1.93 -10.94 -8.73
N ILE A 118 -2.02 -9.62 -8.70
CA ILE A 118 -2.92 -8.84 -9.56
C ILE A 118 -2.55 -8.92 -11.04
N LEU A 119 -1.34 -9.38 -11.37
CA LEU A 119 -0.90 -9.58 -12.75
C LEU A 119 -1.48 -10.87 -13.35
N ARG A 120 -1.80 -11.86 -12.51
CA ARG A 120 -2.35 -13.16 -12.95
C ARG A 120 -3.84 -13.27 -12.76
N THR A 121 -4.34 -12.69 -11.68
CA THR A 121 -5.73 -12.82 -11.28
C THR A 121 -6.29 -11.44 -10.97
N PRO A 122 -7.20 -10.91 -11.78
CA PRO A 122 -7.88 -9.68 -11.43
C PRO A 122 -8.68 -9.94 -10.14
N VAL A 123 -8.22 -9.41 -9.05
CA VAL A 123 -8.86 -9.55 -7.74
C VAL A 123 -10.11 -8.70 -7.72
N GLY A 124 -11.17 -9.27 -7.19
CA GLY A 124 -12.46 -8.62 -7.10
C GLY A 124 -12.81 -8.07 -5.71
N SER A 125 -12.05 -8.40 -4.65
CA SER A 125 -12.41 -8.01 -3.29
C SER A 125 -11.22 -7.80 -2.36
N ALA A 126 -11.43 -6.99 -1.31
CA ALA A 126 -10.51 -6.84 -0.18
C ALA A 126 -11.32 -6.69 1.11
N ALA A 127 -10.73 -7.08 2.23
CA ALA A 127 -11.32 -6.87 3.56
C ALA A 127 -10.68 -5.67 4.26
N GLY A 128 -11.50 -4.78 4.79
CA GLY A 128 -11.09 -3.74 5.71
C GLY A 128 -10.91 -4.28 7.14
N TRP A 129 -10.15 -3.55 7.95
CA TRP A 129 -9.86 -3.90 9.35
C TRP A 129 -11.13 -4.06 10.23
N ASN A 130 -12.23 -3.43 9.84
CA ASN A 130 -13.52 -3.48 10.51
C ASN A 130 -14.44 -4.62 10.01
N GLY A 131 -13.92 -5.51 9.17
CA GLY A 131 -14.67 -6.59 8.55
C GLY A 131 -15.50 -6.18 7.31
N THR A 132 -15.42 -4.91 6.88
CA THR A 132 -16.09 -4.46 5.65
C THR A 132 -15.42 -5.11 4.44
N VAL A 133 -16.22 -5.67 3.55
CA VAL A 133 -15.77 -6.20 2.25
C VAL A 133 -15.93 -5.12 1.19
N TYR A 134 -14.88 -4.90 0.41
CA TYR A 134 -14.85 -3.99 -0.73
C TYR A 134 -14.76 -4.82 -2.02
N GLY A 135 -15.45 -4.37 -3.07
CA GLY A 135 -15.46 -5.06 -4.38
C GLY A 135 -16.51 -6.17 -4.44
N ASN A 136 -16.14 -7.32 -4.96
CA ASN A 136 -17.08 -8.44 -5.15
C ASN A 136 -17.36 -9.15 -3.81
N GLU A 137 -18.56 -8.94 -3.26
CA GLU A 137 -19.00 -9.56 -1.99
C GLU A 137 -19.10 -11.10 -2.06
N GLY A 138 -19.21 -11.67 -3.25
CA GLY A 138 -19.23 -13.12 -3.46
C GLY A 138 -17.85 -13.78 -3.42
N ASP A 139 -16.77 -13.01 -3.34
CA ASP A 139 -15.42 -13.55 -3.30
C ASP A 139 -15.08 -14.06 -1.90
N SER A 140 -14.67 -15.32 -1.82
CA SER A 140 -14.28 -15.97 -0.58
C SER A 140 -12.97 -15.43 0.02
N LEU A 141 -12.17 -14.66 -0.75
CA LEU A 141 -10.88 -14.14 -0.28
C LEU A 141 -11.03 -13.21 0.92
N ALA A 142 -11.95 -12.23 0.84
CA ALA A 142 -12.19 -11.31 1.92
C ALA A 142 -12.65 -12.01 3.20
N SER A 143 -13.56 -12.98 3.10
CA SER A 143 -14.02 -13.79 4.23
C SER A 143 -12.88 -14.58 4.86
N ARG A 144 -12.02 -15.19 4.04
CA ARG A 144 -10.83 -15.92 4.53
C ARG A 144 -9.80 -14.99 5.19
N GLN A 145 -9.67 -13.78 4.73
CA GLN A 145 -8.79 -12.78 5.34
C GLN A 145 -9.29 -12.39 6.74
N ILE A 146 -10.60 -12.17 6.90
CA ILE A 146 -11.22 -11.87 8.20
C ILE A 146 -11.02 -13.03 9.17
N GLU A 147 -11.26 -14.26 8.72
CA GLU A 147 -11.04 -15.47 9.51
C GLU A 147 -9.56 -15.62 9.94
N ALA A 148 -8.63 -15.33 9.05
CA ALA A 148 -7.20 -15.37 9.34
C ALA A 148 -6.78 -14.31 10.37
N TRP A 149 -7.38 -13.14 10.37
CA TRP A 149 -7.16 -12.12 11.41
C TRP A 149 -7.64 -12.61 12.78
N ASP A 150 -8.85 -13.15 12.87
CA ASP A 150 -9.39 -13.73 14.10
C ASP A 150 -8.51 -14.83 14.67
N ILE A 151 -8.00 -15.70 13.81
CA ILE A 151 -7.08 -16.79 14.20
C ILE A 151 -5.76 -16.21 14.68
N SER A 152 -5.21 -15.23 13.96
CA SER A 152 -3.94 -14.58 14.31
C SER A 152 -4.02 -13.87 15.66
N GLU A 153 -5.10 -13.14 15.91
CA GLU A 153 -5.35 -12.48 17.20
C GLU A 153 -5.40 -13.52 18.34
N LYS A 154 -6.12 -14.61 18.15
CA LYS A 154 -6.20 -15.71 19.14
C LYS A 154 -4.85 -16.36 19.41
N ILE A 155 -4.03 -16.55 18.39
CA ILE A 155 -2.66 -17.10 18.51
C ILE A 155 -1.79 -16.16 19.35
N ILE A 156 -1.82 -14.85 19.05
CA ILE A 156 -1.02 -13.85 19.75
C ILE A 156 -1.50 -13.68 21.19
N THR A 157 -2.80 -13.49 21.41
CA THR A 157 -3.36 -13.22 22.75
C THR A 157 -3.24 -14.40 23.70
N LYS A 158 -3.28 -15.62 23.18
CA LYS A 158 -3.08 -16.84 23.98
C LYS A 158 -1.63 -17.25 24.15
N GLY A 159 -0.69 -16.50 23.60
CA GLY A 159 0.74 -16.75 23.72
C GLY A 159 1.19 -18.09 23.12
N TYR A 160 0.58 -18.52 22.01
CA TYR A 160 0.85 -19.83 21.39
C TYR A 160 2.34 -20.07 21.06
N PHE A 161 3.09 -19.00 20.79
CA PHE A 161 4.51 -19.05 20.52
C PHE A 161 5.38 -18.92 21.78
N SER A 162 4.77 -18.66 22.95
CA SER A 162 5.47 -18.50 24.22
C SER A 162 5.54 -19.81 25.04
N LEU A 163 4.91 -20.87 24.53
CA LEU A 163 4.87 -22.17 25.18
C LEU A 163 6.12 -22.98 24.81
N LYS A 164 7.27 -22.60 25.38
CA LYS A 164 8.44 -23.46 25.54
C LYS A 164 9.07 -23.26 26.90
#